data_c9acdb92a1b656abf3b93b1342d28200
#
_entry.id   c9acdb92a1b656abf3b93b1342d28200
#
_cell.length_a   1.000
_cell.length_b   1.000
_cell.length_c   1.000
_cell.angle_alpha   90.00
_cell.angle_beta   90.00
_cell.angle_gamma   90.00
#
_symmetry.space_group_name_H-M   'P 1'
#
loop_
_entity.id
_entity.type
_entity.pdbx_description
1 polymer ?
#
loop_
_entity_poly.entity_id
_entity_poly.type
_entity_poly.pdbx_seq_one_letter_code
_entity_poly.pdbx_strand_id
1 'polypeptide(L)'
;VGTLLFIFITKGKAPAYLGSSFAFLSPALLVISKYGYEYALGGFVVLGIAGMCVALIVRQCGTDWIDIVLPTAAMGPVVALIGLELAGNAASTAGLLDEKVDPKNVIVFLVTLGVAVFGQILFRGFLSVIPILIAIIVGYVAAGACGLLDFTQVREAAFLALPNFTSPKFDFEAIMTIFPALLLVTSEHIGHQIVTGKIVGRNLLKDPGLHRSLFADFFSTTVSGCLGSVPTTTYGENIGVMAVTKVYSVQVIGGAAVLSICCSFLGKL
;
A
#
# COMPACT_ATOMS: atom_id res chain seq x y z
N VAL A 1 3.60 4.49 -11.49
CA VAL A 1 3.82 5.94 -11.68
C VAL A 1 4.35 6.54 -10.38
N GLY A 2 3.66 6.36 -9.23
CA GLY A 2 4.05 6.93 -7.93
C GLY A 2 5.50 6.67 -7.53
N THR A 3 5.99 5.43 -7.69
CA THR A 3 7.38 5.08 -7.42
C THR A 3 8.37 5.88 -8.26
N LEU A 4 8.09 6.11 -9.54
CA LEU A 4 8.97 6.90 -10.42
C LEU A 4 8.98 8.38 -10.01
N LEU A 5 7.82 8.93 -9.63
CA LEU A 5 7.71 10.29 -9.08
C LEU A 5 8.51 10.42 -7.77
N PHE A 6 8.41 9.43 -6.89
CA PHE A 6 9.16 9.39 -5.65
C PHE A 6 10.68 9.37 -5.89
N ILE A 7 11.16 8.53 -6.81
CA ILE A 7 12.56 8.47 -7.21
C ILE A 7 13.04 9.81 -7.73
N PHE A 8 12.24 10.46 -8.58
CA PHE A 8 12.58 11.77 -9.16
C PHE A 8 12.69 12.86 -8.09
N ILE A 9 11.68 12.99 -7.22
CA ILE A 9 11.63 14.03 -6.19
C ILE A 9 12.71 13.82 -5.12
N THR A 10 12.99 12.56 -4.73
CA THR A 10 14.06 12.21 -3.79
C THR A 10 15.45 12.17 -4.44
N LYS A 11 15.55 12.51 -5.71
CA LYS A 11 16.82 12.54 -6.50
C LYS A 11 17.54 11.19 -6.49
N GLY A 12 16.79 10.09 -6.51
CA GLY A 12 17.36 8.73 -6.47
C GLY A 12 18.07 8.36 -5.17
N LYS A 13 17.86 9.12 -4.08
CA LYS A 13 18.60 8.91 -2.82
C LYS A 13 17.89 8.01 -1.83
N ALA A 14 16.58 7.86 -1.92
CA ALA A 14 15.78 7.01 -1.04
C ALA A 14 15.22 5.82 -1.82
N PRO A 15 15.64 4.60 -1.53
CA PRO A 15 15.07 3.41 -2.15
C PRO A 15 13.71 3.11 -1.49
N ALA A 16 12.63 3.25 -2.23
CA ALA A 16 11.30 2.85 -1.80
C ALA A 16 10.42 2.53 -3.01
N TYR A 17 9.63 1.47 -2.89
CA TYR A 17 8.55 1.18 -3.82
C TYR A 17 7.23 1.66 -3.22
N LEU A 18 6.44 2.40 -3.99
CA LEU A 18 5.14 2.90 -3.59
C LEU A 18 4.05 2.01 -4.18
N GLY A 19 3.08 1.69 -3.34
CA GLY A 19 1.90 0.97 -3.76
C GLY A 19 0.67 1.39 -2.96
N SER A 20 -0.45 0.66 -3.09
CA SER A 20 -1.71 1.00 -2.43
C SER A 20 -1.55 1.00 -0.91
N SER A 21 -2.08 2.04 -0.26
CA SER A 21 -2.02 2.17 1.20
C SER A 21 -3.25 1.56 1.87
N PHE A 22 -3.03 0.59 2.75
CA PHE A 22 -4.09 -0.01 3.57
C PHE A 22 -4.69 0.96 4.61
N ALA A 23 -3.95 2.00 4.99
CA ALA A 23 -4.43 3.03 5.91
C ALA A 23 -5.69 3.77 5.40
N PHE A 24 -5.91 3.77 4.09
CA PHE A 24 -7.09 4.37 3.47
C PHE A 24 -8.25 3.40 3.31
N LEU A 25 -8.06 2.09 3.48
CA LEU A 25 -9.06 1.10 3.08
C LEU A 25 -10.37 1.29 3.83
N SER A 26 -10.32 1.37 5.17
CA SER A 26 -11.52 1.54 5.99
C SER A 26 -12.28 2.84 5.69
N PRO A 27 -11.68 4.04 5.75
CA PRO A 27 -12.39 5.27 5.43
C PRO A 27 -12.81 5.34 3.95
N ALA A 28 -12.07 4.75 3.03
CA ALA A 28 -12.46 4.69 1.62
C ALA A 28 -13.71 3.83 1.41
N LEU A 29 -13.80 2.64 2.03
CA LEU A 29 -14.97 1.77 1.95
C LEU A 29 -16.23 2.46 2.48
N LEU A 30 -16.13 3.23 3.58
CA LEU A 30 -17.23 4.02 4.12
C LEU A 30 -17.72 5.08 3.12
N VAL A 31 -16.78 5.79 2.48
CA VAL A 31 -17.14 6.80 1.47
C VAL A 31 -17.69 6.15 0.21
N ILE A 32 -17.08 5.06 -0.27
CA ILE A 32 -17.53 4.35 -1.48
C ILE A 32 -18.95 3.82 -1.30
N SER A 33 -19.27 3.26 -0.13
CA SER A 33 -20.60 2.69 0.13
C SER A 33 -21.70 3.77 0.20
N LYS A 34 -21.37 5.00 0.64
CA LYS A 34 -22.35 6.08 0.82
C LYS A 34 -22.43 7.03 -0.39
N TYR A 35 -21.30 7.36 -0.99
CA TYR A 35 -21.19 8.42 -2.02
C TYR A 35 -20.72 7.88 -3.37
N GLY A 36 -20.01 6.76 -3.40
CA GLY A 36 -19.40 6.20 -4.59
C GLY A 36 -17.89 6.44 -4.70
N TYR A 37 -17.25 5.72 -5.63
CA TYR A 37 -15.79 5.72 -5.80
C TYR A 37 -15.21 7.08 -6.19
N GLU A 38 -15.92 7.84 -7.03
CA GLU A 38 -15.47 9.16 -7.50
C GLU A 38 -15.24 10.15 -6.33
N TYR A 39 -16.05 10.08 -5.29
CA TYR A 39 -15.94 10.92 -4.10
C TYR A 39 -14.79 10.48 -3.18
N ALA A 40 -14.50 9.20 -3.13
CA ALA A 40 -13.30 8.72 -2.46
C ALA A 40 -12.03 9.24 -3.14
N LEU A 41 -11.99 9.26 -4.47
CA LEU A 41 -10.89 9.87 -5.24
C LEU A 41 -10.70 11.35 -4.89
N GLY A 42 -11.79 12.12 -4.75
CA GLY A 42 -11.73 13.51 -4.31
C GLY A 42 -11.11 13.66 -2.92
N GLY A 43 -11.48 12.78 -2.00
CA GLY A 43 -10.88 12.70 -0.67
C GLY A 43 -9.38 12.42 -0.70
N PHE A 44 -8.92 11.50 -1.56
CA PHE A 44 -7.51 11.19 -1.74
C PHE A 44 -6.71 12.37 -2.29
N VAL A 45 -7.26 13.10 -3.27
CA VAL A 45 -6.63 14.30 -3.84
C VAL A 45 -6.44 15.36 -2.77
N VAL A 46 -7.50 15.69 -2.02
CA VAL A 46 -7.43 16.73 -0.97
C VAL A 46 -6.48 16.33 0.15
N LEU A 47 -6.52 15.07 0.59
CA LEU A 47 -5.60 14.56 1.60
C LEU A 47 -4.15 14.60 1.11
N GLY A 48 -3.90 14.23 -0.15
CA GLY A 48 -2.58 14.32 -0.74
C GLY A 48 -2.04 15.76 -0.76
N ILE A 49 -2.89 16.75 -1.12
CA ILE A 49 -2.53 18.17 -1.05
C ILE A 49 -2.23 18.61 0.39
N ALA A 50 -3.06 18.20 1.35
CA ALA A 50 -2.83 18.51 2.76
C ALA A 50 -1.51 17.89 3.27
N GLY A 51 -1.20 16.66 2.87
CA GLY A 51 0.06 16.00 3.20
C GLY A 51 1.28 16.69 2.57
N MET A 52 1.17 17.22 1.36
CA MET A 52 2.23 18.07 0.78
C MET A 52 2.44 19.35 1.61
N CYS A 53 1.38 19.94 2.15
CA CYS A 53 1.51 21.07 3.09
C CYS A 53 2.24 20.65 4.37
N VAL A 54 1.93 19.47 4.93
CA VAL A 54 2.67 18.92 6.08
C VAL A 54 4.16 18.75 5.74
N ALA A 55 4.49 18.25 4.57
CA ALA A 55 5.88 18.14 4.11
C ALA A 55 6.59 19.50 4.03
N LEU A 56 5.90 20.55 3.63
CA LEU A 56 6.44 21.92 3.63
C LEU A 56 6.66 22.46 5.05
N ILE A 57 5.77 22.14 6.00
CA ILE A 57 5.93 22.46 7.41
C ILE A 57 7.18 21.76 7.96
N VAL A 58 7.33 20.46 7.68
CA VAL A 58 8.52 19.69 8.06
C VAL A 58 9.81 20.31 7.50
N ARG A 59 9.76 20.84 6.29
CA ARG A 59 10.89 21.54 5.68
C ARG A 59 11.30 22.79 6.45
N GLN A 60 10.34 23.54 7.02
CA GLN A 60 10.59 24.80 7.72
C GLN A 60 10.95 24.59 9.19
N CYS A 61 10.22 23.68 9.86
CA CYS A 61 10.34 23.42 11.31
C CYS A 61 11.39 22.37 11.65
N GLY A 62 11.96 21.68 10.65
CA GLY A 62 12.86 20.55 10.87
C GLY A 62 12.14 19.28 11.30
N THR A 63 12.90 18.31 11.82
CA THR A 63 12.40 16.96 12.16
C THR A 63 12.40 16.69 13.67
N ASP A 64 12.95 17.55 14.49
CA ASP A 64 13.17 17.28 15.92
C ASP A 64 11.86 17.15 16.73
N TRP A 65 10.80 17.83 16.31
CA TRP A 65 9.47 17.73 16.91
C TRP A 65 8.77 16.40 16.62
N ILE A 66 9.19 15.69 15.56
CA ILE A 66 8.57 14.43 15.14
C ILE A 66 8.77 13.36 16.20
N ASP A 67 9.96 13.26 16.79
CA ASP A 67 10.25 12.27 17.81
C ASP A 67 9.39 12.47 19.08
N ILE A 68 8.89 13.71 19.30
CA ILE A 68 7.99 14.04 20.40
C ILE A 68 6.54 13.66 20.09
N VAL A 69 6.08 13.99 18.88
CA VAL A 69 4.67 13.78 18.45
C VAL A 69 4.44 12.33 18.02
N LEU A 70 5.43 11.73 17.38
CA LEU A 70 5.37 10.37 16.80
C LEU A 70 6.60 9.56 17.24
N PRO A 71 6.69 9.18 18.54
CA PRO A 71 7.80 8.38 19.01
C PRO A 71 7.85 7.04 18.27
N THR A 72 9.04 6.59 17.92
CA THR A 72 9.25 5.31 17.20
C THR A 72 8.60 4.10 17.89
N ALA A 73 8.44 4.15 19.21
CA ALA A 73 7.74 3.13 19.99
C ALA A 73 6.24 3.04 19.67
N ALA A 74 5.61 4.11 19.17
CA ALA A 74 4.19 4.12 18.79
C ALA A 74 3.94 3.48 17.42
N MET A 75 4.96 3.35 16.56
CA MET A 75 4.80 2.84 15.19
C MET A 75 4.34 1.38 15.14
N GLY A 76 4.89 0.51 16.00
CA GLY A 76 4.46 -0.89 16.10
C GLY A 76 2.99 -1.04 16.45
N PRO A 77 2.51 -0.43 17.54
CA PRO A 77 1.08 -0.41 17.88
C PRO A 77 0.17 0.15 16.79
N VAL A 78 0.59 1.22 16.09
CA VAL A 78 -0.20 1.80 14.98
C VAL A 78 -0.39 0.78 13.85
N VAL A 79 0.68 0.11 13.42
CA VAL A 79 0.61 -0.92 12.37
C VAL A 79 -0.25 -2.11 12.81
N ALA A 80 -0.12 -2.52 14.08
CA ALA A 80 -0.94 -3.59 14.64
C ALA A 80 -2.44 -3.23 14.67
N LEU A 81 -2.79 -1.98 15.01
CA LEU A 81 -4.17 -1.50 14.99
C LEU A 81 -4.76 -1.49 13.58
N ILE A 82 -3.98 -1.09 12.55
CA ILE A 82 -4.42 -1.18 11.15
C ILE A 82 -4.77 -2.64 10.81
N GLY A 83 -3.89 -3.58 11.16
CA GLY A 83 -4.14 -5.00 10.91
C GLY A 83 -5.39 -5.53 11.63
N LEU A 84 -5.62 -5.12 12.87
CA LEU A 84 -6.81 -5.50 13.65
C LEU A 84 -8.09 -4.90 13.07
N GLU A 85 -8.07 -3.65 12.63
CA GLU A 85 -9.21 -2.99 11.99
C GLU A 85 -9.59 -3.71 10.69
N LEU A 86 -8.60 -4.13 9.90
CA LEU A 86 -8.82 -4.83 8.64
C LEU A 86 -9.20 -6.31 8.80
N ALA A 87 -9.02 -6.90 9.97
CA ALA A 87 -9.32 -8.31 10.22
C ALA A 87 -10.81 -8.65 9.97
N GLY A 88 -11.72 -7.76 10.38
CA GLY A 88 -13.16 -7.90 10.12
C GLY A 88 -13.48 -7.87 8.63
N ASN A 89 -12.85 -6.97 7.88
CA ASN A 89 -13.03 -6.88 6.43
C ASN A 89 -12.45 -8.11 5.71
N ALA A 90 -11.29 -8.61 6.14
CA ALA A 90 -10.71 -9.85 5.61
C ALA A 90 -11.61 -11.06 5.86
N ALA A 91 -12.19 -11.18 7.06
CA ALA A 91 -13.12 -12.24 7.40
C ALA A 91 -14.41 -12.18 6.57
N SER A 92 -14.95 -10.96 6.35
CA SER A 92 -16.11 -10.75 5.47
C SER A 92 -15.82 -11.13 4.03
N THR A 93 -14.69 -10.66 3.48
CA THR A 93 -14.28 -10.97 2.10
C THR A 93 -14.04 -12.47 1.90
N ALA A 94 -13.58 -13.17 2.94
CA ALA A 94 -13.42 -14.62 2.92
C ALA A 94 -14.75 -15.40 3.08
N GLY A 95 -15.90 -14.71 3.23
CA GLY A 95 -17.20 -15.34 3.44
C GLY A 95 -17.37 -15.98 4.82
N LEU A 96 -16.53 -15.61 5.80
CA LEU A 96 -16.61 -16.18 7.16
C LEU A 96 -17.69 -15.52 8.03
N LEU A 97 -18.19 -14.37 7.62
CA LEU A 97 -19.25 -13.61 8.31
C LEU A 97 -20.61 -13.74 7.62
N ASP A 98 -20.72 -14.59 6.58
CA ASP A 98 -21.96 -14.84 5.88
C ASP A 98 -22.93 -15.65 6.76
N GLU A 99 -24.26 -15.51 6.54
CA GLU A 99 -25.28 -16.29 7.26
C GLU A 99 -25.09 -17.81 7.12
N LYS A 100 -24.55 -18.25 5.97
CA LYS A 100 -24.14 -19.64 5.69
C LYS A 100 -22.69 -19.66 5.24
N VAL A 101 -21.82 -19.97 6.19
CA VAL A 101 -20.39 -20.11 5.90
C VAL A 101 -20.16 -21.38 5.07
N ASP A 102 -19.58 -21.24 3.87
CA ASP A 102 -19.16 -22.39 3.07
C ASP A 102 -17.86 -22.98 3.63
N PRO A 103 -17.84 -24.27 4.03
CA PRO A 103 -16.61 -24.92 4.51
C PRO A 103 -15.43 -24.82 3.54
N LYS A 104 -15.68 -24.72 2.23
CA LYS A 104 -14.64 -24.56 1.21
C LYS A 104 -13.92 -23.22 1.36
N ASN A 105 -14.67 -22.15 1.59
CA ASN A 105 -14.10 -20.82 1.83
C ASN A 105 -13.22 -20.82 3.09
N VAL A 106 -13.67 -21.49 4.15
CA VAL A 106 -12.89 -21.64 5.40
C VAL A 106 -11.57 -22.36 5.14
N ILE A 107 -11.59 -23.44 4.37
CA ILE A 107 -10.38 -24.22 4.03
C ILE A 107 -9.41 -23.35 3.26
N VAL A 108 -9.87 -22.66 2.21
CA VAL A 108 -9.02 -21.77 1.39
C VAL A 108 -8.44 -20.64 2.23
N PHE A 109 -9.26 -20.02 3.08
CA PHE A 109 -8.81 -18.97 4.00
C PHE A 109 -7.73 -19.46 4.96
N LEU A 110 -7.97 -20.58 5.66
CA LEU A 110 -7.02 -21.13 6.63
C LEU A 110 -5.71 -21.58 5.99
N VAL A 111 -5.77 -22.19 4.81
CA VAL A 111 -4.58 -22.60 4.06
C VAL A 111 -3.77 -21.37 3.65
N THR A 112 -4.42 -20.36 3.06
CA THR A 112 -3.75 -19.14 2.61
C THR A 112 -3.13 -18.37 3.77
N LEU A 113 -3.91 -18.15 4.85
CA LEU A 113 -3.45 -17.47 6.06
C LEU A 113 -2.32 -18.26 6.74
N GLY A 114 -2.46 -19.59 6.85
CA GLY A 114 -1.43 -20.45 7.42
C GLY A 114 -0.11 -20.33 6.67
N VAL A 115 -0.14 -20.40 5.34
CA VAL A 115 1.08 -20.23 4.52
C VAL A 115 1.64 -18.81 4.65
N ALA A 116 0.80 -17.78 4.71
CA ALA A 116 1.27 -16.40 4.88
C ALA A 116 1.97 -16.19 6.23
N VAL A 117 1.39 -16.67 7.32
CA VAL A 117 1.92 -16.50 8.68
C VAL A 117 3.14 -17.40 8.91
N PHE A 118 2.98 -18.71 8.69
CA PHE A 118 4.07 -19.65 8.94
C PHE A 118 5.20 -19.54 7.91
N GLY A 119 4.88 -19.13 6.68
CA GLY A 119 5.89 -18.88 5.65
C GLY A 119 6.89 -17.79 6.03
N GLN A 120 6.47 -16.76 6.73
CA GLN A 120 7.39 -15.70 7.22
C GLN A 120 8.39 -16.23 8.26
N ILE A 121 8.04 -17.31 8.98
CA ILE A 121 8.87 -17.88 10.03
C ILE A 121 9.71 -19.06 9.49
N LEU A 122 9.11 -19.91 8.66
CA LEU A 122 9.69 -21.18 8.23
C LEU A 122 10.50 -21.06 6.94
N PHE A 123 10.15 -20.14 6.03
CA PHE A 123 10.85 -20.02 4.77
C PHE A 123 12.25 -19.43 4.97
N ARG A 124 13.21 -19.94 4.20
CA ARG A 124 14.60 -19.53 4.24
C ARG A 124 15.11 -19.20 2.82
N GLY A 125 16.19 -18.42 2.74
CA GLY A 125 16.79 -18.05 1.46
C GLY A 125 15.83 -17.22 0.60
N PHE A 126 15.72 -17.53 -0.68
CA PHE A 126 14.87 -16.80 -1.63
C PHE A 126 13.38 -16.86 -1.27
N LEU A 127 12.88 -17.98 -0.73
CA LEU A 127 11.47 -18.12 -0.37
C LEU A 127 11.04 -17.17 0.76
N SER A 128 11.96 -16.80 1.66
CA SER A 128 11.67 -15.83 2.74
C SER A 128 11.46 -14.39 2.23
N VAL A 129 11.75 -14.13 0.96
CA VAL A 129 11.53 -12.82 0.32
C VAL A 129 10.10 -12.68 -0.24
N ILE A 130 9.47 -13.82 -0.57
CA ILE A 130 8.17 -13.84 -1.27
C ILE A 130 7.11 -14.68 -0.57
N PRO A 131 6.99 -14.67 0.78
CA PRO A 131 6.06 -15.56 1.50
C PRO A 131 4.60 -15.27 1.14
N ILE A 132 4.24 -14.00 0.95
CA ILE A 132 2.88 -13.60 0.57
C ILE A 132 2.54 -14.08 -0.84
N LEU A 133 3.47 -13.98 -1.79
CA LEU A 133 3.25 -14.49 -3.15
C LEU A 133 3.02 -16.01 -3.13
N ILE A 134 3.80 -16.74 -2.32
CA ILE A 134 3.60 -18.20 -2.16
C ILE A 134 2.23 -18.48 -1.55
N ALA A 135 1.81 -17.72 -0.54
CA ALA A 135 0.50 -17.86 0.08
C ALA A 135 -0.64 -17.63 -0.93
N ILE A 136 -0.52 -16.62 -1.80
CA ILE A 136 -1.48 -16.37 -2.88
C ILE A 136 -1.54 -17.56 -3.84
N ILE A 137 -0.41 -18.07 -4.30
CA ILE A 137 -0.35 -19.22 -5.22
C ILE A 137 -0.98 -20.46 -4.57
N VAL A 138 -0.63 -20.77 -3.32
CA VAL A 138 -1.17 -21.92 -2.61
C VAL A 138 -2.67 -21.76 -2.35
N GLY A 139 -3.13 -20.57 -1.97
CA GLY A 139 -4.55 -20.25 -1.80
C GLY A 139 -5.32 -20.41 -3.11
N TYR A 140 -4.74 -19.98 -4.23
CA TYR A 140 -5.33 -20.14 -5.56
C TYR A 140 -5.45 -21.62 -5.97
N VAL A 141 -4.41 -22.42 -5.70
CA VAL A 141 -4.44 -23.88 -5.92
C VAL A 141 -5.49 -24.53 -5.03
N ALA A 142 -5.60 -24.14 -3.75
CA ALA A 142 -6.61 -24.64 -2.83
C ALA A 142 -8.04 -24.29 -3.31
N ALA A 143 -8.27 -23.06 -3.77
CA ALA A 143 -9.53 -22.64 -4.34
C ALA A 143 -9.89 -23.47 -5.60
N GLY A 144 -8.90 -23.77 -6.44
CA GLY A 144 -9.06 -24.65 -7.60
C GLY A 144 -9.46 -26.08 -7.20
N ALA A 145 -8.81 -26.63 -6.19
CA ALA A 145 -9.14 -27.97 -5.67
C ALA A 145 -10.54 -28.02 -5.04
N CYS A 146 -11.00 -26.92 -4.45
CA CYS A 146 -12.37 -26.79 -3.91
C CYS A 146 -13.43 -26.48 -4.99
N GLY A 147 -13.03 -26.21 -6.25
CA GLY A 147 -13.94 -25.88 -7.33
C GLY A 147 -14.55 -24.46 -7.22
N LEU A 148 -13.85 -23.54 -6.58
CA LEU A 148 -14.28 -22.15 -6.37
C LEU A 148 -13.76 -21.18 -7.46
N LEU A 149 -12.93 -21.67 -8.40
CA LEU A 149 -12.36 -20.81 -9.43
C LEU A 149 -13.35 -20.58 -10.57
N ASP A 150 -13.58 -19.32 -10.87
CA ASP A 150 -14.30 -18.87 -12.05
C ASP A 150 -13.36 -18.09 -12.99
N PHE A 151 -13.14 -18.63 -14.19
CA PHE A 151 -12.27 -18.03 -15.20
C PHE A 151 -13.04 -17.22 -16.25
N THR A 152 -14.35 -17.03 -16.08
CA THR A 152 -15.20 -16.36 -17.08
C THR A 152 -14.67 -14.96 -17.38
N GLN A 153 -14.42 -14.16 -16.35
CA GLN A 153 -13.89 -12.80 -16.51
C GLN A 153 -12.52 -12.77 -17.20
N VAL A 154 -11.63 -13.71 -16.86
CA VAL A 154 -10.29 -13.80 -17.49
C VAL A 154 -10.37 -14.19 -18.96
N ARG A 155 -11.35 -15.06 -19.32
CA ARG A 155 -11.58 -15.46 -20.73
C ARG A 155 -12.12 -14.32 -21.57
N GLU A 156 -13.05 -13.54 -21.02
CA GLU A 156 -13.69 -12.40 -21.68
C GLU A 156 -12.80 -11.16 -21.75
N ALA A 157 -11.85 -11.01 -20.84
CA ALA A 157 -10.94 -9.89 -20.83
C ALA A 157 -10.06 -9.84 -22.08
N ALA A 158 -9.90 -8.66 -22.65
CA ALA A 158 -8.96 -8.42 -23.75
C ALA A 158 -7.51 -8.64 -23.26
N PHE A 159 -6.65 -9.17 -24.13
CA PHE A 159 -5.23 -9.36 -23.77
C PHE A 159 -4.54 -8.03 -23.49
N LEU A 160 -4.84 -7.01 -24.31
CA LEU A 160 -4.39 -5.63 -24.07
C LEU A 160 -5.62 -4.76 -23.82
N ALA A 161 -5.62 -4.06 -22.70
CA ALA A 161 -6.66 -3.12 -22.30
C ALA A 161 -6.04 -1.82 -21.78
N LEU A 162 -6.71 -0.70 -22.03
CA LEU A 162 -6.34 0.56 -21.40
C LEU A 162 -6.93 0.60 -19.98
N PRO A 163 -6.20 1.11 -18.99
CA PRO A 163 -6.75 1.37 -17.67
C PRO A 163 -7.95 2.31 -17.73
N ASN A 164 -8.96 2.05 -16.92
CA ASN A 164 -10.11 2.95 -16.79
C ASN A 164 -9.72 4.16 -15.95
N PHE A 165 -9.86 5.35 -16.53
CA PHE A 165 -9.65 6.61 -15.84
C PHE A 165 -10.97 7.13 -15.30
N THR A 166 -11.01 7.41 -14.00
CA THR A 166 -12.19 7.97 -13.33
C THR A 166 -11.82 9.32 -12.73
N SER A 167 -12.61 10.34 -13.03
CA SER A 167 -12.35 11.69 -12.51
C SER A 167 -12.83 11.84 -11.06
N PRO A 168 -12.07 12.51 -10.19
CA PRO A 168 -12.49 12.75 -8.81
C PRO A 168 -13.67 13.71 -8.74
N LYS A 169 -14.60 13.46 -7.81
CA LYS A 169 -15.65 14.38 -7.38
C LYS A 169 -15.39 14.79 -5.92
N PHE A 170 -15.77 16.00 -5.57
CA PHE A 170 -15.46 16.57 -4.26
C PHE A 170 -16.75 16.75 -3.46
N ASP A 171 -16.77 16.19 -2.25
CA ASP A 171 -17.80 16.38 -1.25
C ASP A 171 -17.15 16.57 0.12
N PHE A 172 -17.67 17.50 0.91
CA PHE A 172 -17.05 17.88 2.18
C PHE A 172 -17.09 16.74 3.20
N GLU A 173 -18.22 16.02 3.33
CA GLU A 173 -18.32 14.91 4.28
C GLU A 173 -17.43 13.72 3.88
N ALA A 174 -17.38 13.42 2.59
CA ALA A 174 -16.49 12.39 2.05
C ALA A 174 -15.01 12.71 2.32
N ILE A 175 -14.61 13.96 2.13
CA ILE A 175 -13.25 14.43 2.43
C ILE A 175 -12.97 14.32 3.92
N MET A 176 -13.87 14.79 4.79
CA MET A 176 -13.69 14.74 6.25
C MET A 176 -13.63 13.31 6.79
N THR A 177 -14.31 12.36 6.16
CA THR A 177 -14.24 10.93 6.52
C THR A 177 -12.84 10.34 6.22
N ILE A 178 -12.20 10.76 5.13
CA ILE A 178 -10.87 10.27 4.72
C ILE A 178 -9.75 11.05 5.43
N PHE A 179 -9.96 12.29 5.79
CA PHE A 179 -8.93 13.22 6.28
C PHE A 179 -8.12 12.72 7.49
N PRO A 180 -8.68 11.98 8.48
CA PRO A 180 -7.91 11.43 9.59
C PRO A 180 -6.77 10.49 9.16
N ALA A 181 -6.87 9.83 8.01
CA ALA A 181 -5.82 9.00 7.45
C ALA A 181 -4.52 9.79 7.17
N LEU A 182 -4.58 11.12 7.08
CA LEU A 182 -3.40 11.98 6.91
C LEU A 182 -2.35 11.75 8.01
N LEU A 183 -2.80 11.71 9.27
CA LEU A 183 -1.89 11.51 10.41
C LEU A 183 -1.31 10.10 10.40
N LEU A 184 -2.15 9.12 10.07
CA LEU A 184 -1.75 7.71 10.01
C LEU A 184 -0.68 7.48 8.93
N VAL A 185 -0.93 7.94 7.70
CA VAL A 185 0.02 7.80 6.58
C VAL A 185 1.30 8.61 6.82
N THR A 186 1.20 9.79 7.41
CA THR A 186 2.39 10.58 7.79
C THR A 186 3.26 9.79 8.76
N SER A 187 2.65 9.17 9.79
CA SER A 187 3.35 8.36 10.78
C SER A 187 3.99 7.13 10.15
N GLU A 188 3.24 6.42 9.31
CA GLU A 188 3.69 5.23 8.59
C GLU A 188 4.90 5.57 7.70
N HIS A 189 4.80 6.63 6.90
CA HIS A 189 5.90 7.07 6.04
C HIS A 189 7.17 7.40 6.82
N ILE A 190 7.05 8.12 7.95
CA ILE A 190 8.19 8.44 8.82
C ILE A 190 8.84 7.15 9.34
N GLY A 191 8.03 6.21 9.84
CA GLY A 191 8.50 4.90 10.28
C GLY A 191 9.25 4.15 9.18
N HIS A 192 8.70 4.11 7.98
CA HIS A 192 9.33 3.49 6.81
C HIS A 192 10.67 4.13 6.45
N GLN A 193 10.77 5.47 6.48
CA GLN A 193 12.03 6.17 6.21
C GLN A 193 13.11 5.88 7.27
N ILE A 194 12.73 5.79 8.54
CA ILE A 194 13.65 5.44 9.64
C ILE A 194 14.16 4.01 9.46
N VAL A 195 13.26 3.05 9.24
CA VAL A 195 13.63 1.62 9.09
C VAL A 195 14.46 1.42 7.83
N THR A 196 14.05 1.99 6.70
CA THR A 196 14.83 1.95 5.45
C THR A 196 16.22 2.55 5.66
N GLY A 197 16.31 3.69 6.34
CA GLY A 197 17.59 4.33 6.66
C GLY A 197 18.53 3.42 7.46
N LYS A 198 18.00 2.69 8.43
CA LYS A 198 18.78 1.70 9.21
C LYS A 198 19.27 0.54 8.33
N ILE A 199 18.42 0.02 7.42
CA ILE A 199 18.77 -1.10 6.52
C ILE A 199 19.83 -0.69 5.52
N VAL A 200 19.71 0.51 4.91
CA VAL A 200 20.67 0.98 3.91
C VAL A 200 21.91 1.65 4.51
N GLY A 201 21.98 1.81 5.84
CA GLY A 201 23.10 2.43 6.55
C GLY A 201 23.23 3.95 6.32
N ARG A 202 22.11 4.66 6.02
CA ARG A 202 22.09 6.10 5.73
C ARG A 202 20.96 6.80 6.45
N ASN A 203 21.17 8.04 6.86
CA ASN A 203 20.10 8.84 7.47
C ASN A 203 19.24 9.51 6.37
N LEU A 204 18.13 8.83 6.00
CA LEU A 204 17.21 9.33 4.98
C LEU A 204 16.36 10.51 5.44
N LEU A 205 16.25 10.76 6.75
CA LEU A 205 15.58 11.94 7.28
C LEU A 205 16.39 13.22 7.03
N LYS A 206 17.74 13.11 6.92
CA LYS A 206 18.62 14.22 6.59
C LYS A 206 18.88 14.35 5.10
N ASP A 207 19.18 13.25 4.40
CA ASP A 207 19.46 13.21 2.97
C ASP A 207 18.76 12.02 2.30
N PRO A 208 17.80 12.24 1.44
CA PRO A 208 17.35 13.45 0.74
C PRO A 208 16.53 14.45 1.58
N GLY A 209 16.22 14.09 2.82
CA GLY A 209 15.40 14.86 3.74
C GLY A 209 13.96 14.36 3.80
N LEU A 210 13.43 14.23 5.02
CA LEU A 210 12.06 13.75 5.25
C LEU A 210 11.00 14.57 4.47
N HIS A 211 11.20 15.90 4.40
CA HIS A 211 10.27 16.77 3.66
C HIS A 211 10.13 16.40 2.18
N ARG A 212 11.21 15.90 1.54
CA ARG A 212 11.16 15.49 0.13
C ARG A 212 10.48 14.14 -0.05
N SER A 213 10.80 13.17 0.80
CA SER A 213 10.18 11.85 0.73
C SER A 213 8.69 11.92 1.06
N LEU A 214 8.32 12.69 2.07
CA LEU A 214 6.93 12.91 2.46
C LEU A 214 6.15 13.66 1.37
N PHE A 215 6.76 14.72 0.80
CA PHE A 215 6.16 15.43 -0.33
C PHE A 215 5.92 14.50 -1.54
N ALA A 216 6.90 13.65 -1.85
CA ALA A 216 6.80 12.72 -2.97
C ALA A 216 5.70 11.67 -2.75
N ASP A 217 5.54 11.18 -1.53
CA ASP A 217 4.51 10.22 -1.15
C ASP A 217 3.11 10.80 -1.33
N PHE A 218 2.85 11.96 -0.76
CA PHE A 218 1.56 12.65 -0.88
C PHE A 218 1.29 13.19 -2.28
N PHE A 219 2.33 13.62 -3.01
CA PHE A 219 2.19 13.98 -4.42
C PHE A 219 1.77 12.77 -5.27
N SER A 220 2.35 11.60 -5.00
CA SER A 220 1.95 10.35 -5.63
C SER A 220 0.48 10.02 -5.35
N THR A 221 0.02 10.16 -4.09
CA THR A 221 -1.39 9.98 -3.70
C THR A 221 -2.31 10.95 -4.43
N THR A 222 -1.93 12.23 -4.55
CA THR A 222 -2.70 13.23 -5.31
C THR A 222 -2.83 12.84 -6.78
N VAL A 223 -1.72 12.48 -7.42
CA VAL A 223 -1.70 12.05 -8.83
C VAL A 223 -2.54 10.78 -9.01
N SER A 224 -2.44 9.80 -8.10
CA SER A 224 -3.26 8.59 -8.14
C SER A 224 -4.75 8.90 -8.08
N GLY A 225 -5.18 9.76 -7.15
CA GLY A 225 -6.57 10.20 -7.05
C GLY A 225 -7.09 10.92 -8.30
N CYS A 226 -6.24 11.77 -8.93
CA CYS A 226 -6.59 12.44 -10.18
C CYS A 226 -6.72 11.48 -11.38
N LEU A 227 -5.97 10.38 -11.37
CA LEU A 227 -5.99 9.36 -12.43
C LEU A 227 -7.05 8.26 -12.21
N GLY A 228 -7.81 8.32 -11.12
CA GLY A 228 -8.81 7.31 -10.81
C GLY A 228 -8.23 6.06 -10.13
N SER A 229 -7.06 6.18 -9.50
CA SER A 229 -6.40 5.10 -8.79
C SER A 229 -6.45 5.28 -7.27
N VAL A 230 -6.16 4.19 -6.55
CA VAL A 230 -6.10 4.18 -5.09
C VAL A 230 -4.92 5.01 -4.56
N PRO A 231 -5.01 5.53 -3.32
CA PRO A 231 -3.93 6.30 -2.71
C PRO A 231 -2.72 5.41 -2.45
N THR A 232 -1.54 6.00 -2.57
CA THR A 232 -0.27 5.29 -2.48
C THR A 232 0.54 5.72 -1.26
N THR A 233 1.36 4.81 -0.74
CA THR A 233 2.39 5.07 0.25
C THR A 233 3.60 4.16 0.05
N THR A 234 4.69 4.42 0.74
CA THR A 234 5.86 3.55 0.73
C THR A 234 5.54 2.18 1.35
N TYR A 235 5.91 1.09 0.67
CA TYR A 235 5.60 -0.27 1.13
C TYR A 235 6.57 -0.79 2.18
N GLY A 236 6.04 -1.20 3.33
CA GLY A 236 6.76 -1.93 4.38
C GLY A 236 7.29 -3.28 3.91
N GLU A 237 6.53 -4.00 3.07
CA GLU A 237 6.92 -5.26 2.46
C GLU A 237 8.20 -5.12 1.62
N ASN A 238 8.30 -4.05 0.83
CA ASN A 238 9.52 -3.77 0.07
C ASN A 238 10.73 -3.51 0.97
N ILE A 239 10.52 -2.89 2.13
CA ILE A 239 11.57 -2.71 3.13
C ILE A 239 12.06 -4.07 3.64
N GLY A 240 11.14 -5.00 3.90
CA GLY A 240 11.46 -6.38 4.25
C GLY A 240 12.27 -7.09 3.17
N VAL A 241 11.85 -6.97 1.91
CA VAL A 241 12.58 -7.52 0.76
C VAL A 241 14.01 -6.96 0.68
N MET A 242 14.17 -5.65 0.81
CA MET A 242 15.50 -5.00 0.83
C MET A 242 16.37 -5.50 1.99
N ALA A 243 15.79 -5.71 3.17
CA ALA A 243 16.52 -6.22 4.34
C ALA A 243 17.10 -7.61 4.10
N VAL A 244 16.36 -8.50 3.44
CA VAL A 244 16.75 -9.88 3.15
C VAL A 244 17.70 -9.97 1.95
N THR A 245 17.35 -9.30 0.84
CA THR A 245 18.11 -9.39 -0.42
C THR A 245 19.37 -8.55 -0.45
N LYS A 246 19.46 -7.53 0.43
CA LYS A 246 20.53 -6.51 0.42
C LYS A 246 20.62 -5.72 -0.88
N VAL A 247 19.54 -5.70 -1.67
CA VAL A 247 19.44 -4.94 -2.92
C VAL A 247 18.77 -3.60 -2.64
N TYR A 248 19.54 -2.52 -2.65
CA TYR A 248 19.08 -1.16 -2.33
C TYR A 248 19.09 -0.24 -3.57
N SER A 249 19.28 -0.82 -4.75
CA SER A 249 19.40 -0.04 -5.99
C SER A 249 18.06 0.59 -6.37
N VAL A 250 18.05 1.92 -6.44
CA VAL A 250 16.91 2.70 -6.93
C VAL A 250 16.58 2.36 -8.38
N GLN A 251 17.58 1.95 -9.17
CA GLN A 251 17.39 1.52 -10.56
C GLN A 251 16.59 0.22 -10.64
N VAL A 252 16.85 -0.73 -9.74
CA VAL A 252 16.06 -1.99 -9.64
C VAL A 252 14.61 -1.68 -9.27
N ILE A 253 14.40 -0.80 -8.29
CA ILE A 253 13.07 -0.37 -7.86
C ILE A 253 12.35 0.37 -9.02
N GLY A 254 13.05 1.25 -9.71
CA GLY A 254 12.53 1.94 -10.90
C GLY A 254 12.18 0.98 -12.03
N GLY A 255 13.03 -0.03 -12.29
CA GLY A 255 12.76 -1.10 -13.26
C GLY A 255 11.50 -1.90 -12.91
N ALA A 256 11.34 -2.27 -11.63
CA ALA A 256 10.13 -2.92 -11.14
C ALA A 256 8.88 -2.05 -11.35
N ALA A 257 8.98 -0.73 -11.12
CA ALA A 257 7.87 0.19 -11.35
C ALA A 257 7.51 0.31 -12.84
N VAL A 258 8.48 0.30 -13.74
CA VAL A 258 8.25 0.30 -15.20
C VAL A 258 7.58 -1.01 -15.61
N LEU A 259 8.07 -2.15 -15.14
CA LEU A 259 7.43 -3.46 -15.40
C LEU A 259 5.97 -3.48 -14.92
N SER A 260 5.68 -2.94 -13.72
CA SER A 260 4.30 -2.84 -13.21
C SER A 260 3.41 -1.97 -14.11
N ILE A 261 3.96 -0.89 -14.69
CA ILE A 261 3.23 -0.06 -15.66
C ILE A 261 2.96 -0.88 -16.93
N CYS A 262 3.94 -1.62 -17.45
CA CYS A 262 3.72 -2.49 -18.61
C CYS A 262 2.67 -3.57 -18.32
N CYS A 263 2.71 -4.19 -17.14
CA CYS A 263 1.73 -5.19 -16.72
C CYS A 263 0.31 -4.61 -16.59
N SER A 264 0.15 -3.33 -16.26
CA SER A 264 -1.18 -2.70 -16.14
C SER A 264 -1.97 -2.62 -17.46
N PHE A 265 -1.30 -2.82 -18.61
CA PHE A 265 -1.96 -2.92 -19.91
C PHE A 265 -2.39 -4.34 -20.27
N LEU A 266 -2.03 -5.35 -19.47
CA LEU A 266 -2.41 -6.73 -19.68
C LEU A 266 -3.75 -7.00 -18.98
N GLY A 267 -4.86 -6.91 -19.72
CA GLY A 267 -6.22 -7.06 -19.18
C GLY A 267 -6.53 -8.45 -18.61
N LYS A 268 -5.68 -9.45 -18.85
CA LYS A 268 -5.81 -10.82 -18.31
C LYS A 268 -4.99 -11.06 -17.04
N LEU A 269 -4.21 -10.10 -16.60
CA LEU A 269 -3.44 -10.12 -15.38
C LEU A 269 -4.29 -9.57 -14.26
#